data_44fb055dd94ae3230d57c5dc7216b773
#
_entry.id   44fb055dd94ae3230d57c5dc7216b773
#
_cell.length_a   1.000
_cell.length_b   1.000
_cell.length_c   1.000
_cell.angle_alpha   90.00
_cell.angle_beta   90.00
_cell.angle_gamma   90.00
#
_symmetry.space_group_name_H-M   'P 1'
#
loop_
_entity.id
_entity.type
_entity.pdbx_description
1 polymer ?
#
loop_
_entity_poly.entity_id
_entity_poly.type
_entity_poly.pdbx_seq_one_letter_code
_entity_poly.pdbx_strand_id
1 'polypeptide(L)'
;MNPESDRDRGETLLELLIALALMSIAVVVIVGGLVAGVAVSDVHRKQSTAGAAVRDYAENVAKFVAGTGYTSCAAPSAYSPGAVGFTAPSGYAATAVAVRYWSGTAWTTGPCTDVGLQELTIQVASTDTRAAERVVLVLRKPCGQGSTC
;
A
#
# COMPACT_ATOMS: atom_id res chain seq x y z
N MET A 1 -73.18 17.42 -11.19
CA MET A 1 -72.04 16.79 -10.62
C MET A 1 -71.19 16.23 -11.79
N ASN A 2 -70.03 16.79 -12.01
CA ASN A 2 -69.29 16.52 -13.23
C ASN A 2 -68.31 15.31 -12.92
N PRO A 3 -68.48 14.14 -13.53
CA PRO A 3 -67.70 12.94 -13.22
C PRO A 3 -66.19 13.03 -13.62
N GLU A 4 -65.81 14.05 -14.38
CA GLU A 4 -64.40 14.28 -14.77
C GLU A 4 -63.54 14.83 -13.64
N SER A 5 -64.11 15.58 -12.68
CA SER A 5 -63.43 16.19 -11.56
C SER A 5 -62.91 15.18 -10.51
N ASP A 6 -63.47 13.99 -10.45
CA ASP A 6 -63.02 12.94 -9.50
C ASP A 6 -61.87 12.06 -10.07
N ARG A 7 -61.75 11.96 -11.40
CA ARG A 7 -60.63 11.25 -12.06
C ARG A 7 -59.33 12.01 -11.92
N ASP A 8 -59.35 13.32 -12.08
CA ASP A 8 -58.14 14.18 -11.96
C ASP A 8 -57.54 14.19 -10.55
N ARG A 9 -58.38 13.97 -9.49
CA ARG A 9 -57.89 13.91 -8.10
C ARG A 9 -57.17 12.62 -7.77
N GLY A 10 -57.52 11.50 -8.39
CA GLY A 10 -56.85 10.22 -8.19
C GLY A 10 -55.50 10.13 -8.94
N GLU A 11 -55.45 10.75 -10.11
CA GLU A 11 -54.28 10.79 -10.96
C GLU A 11 -53.14 11.60 -10.32
N THR A 12 -53.42 12.76 -9.75
CA THR A 12 -52.44 13.59 -9.03
C THR A 12 -51.92 12.96 -7.73
N LEU A 13 -52.74 12.18 -7.01
CA LEU A 13 -52.31 11.45 -5.81
C LEU A 13 -51.38 10.30 -6.16
N LEU A 14 -51.66 9.56 -7.22
CA LEU A 14 -50.79 8.48 -7.71
C LEU A 14 -49.44 9.03 -8.18
N GLU A 15 -49.47 10.15 -8.91
CA GLU A 15 -48.27 10.82 -9.40
C GLU A 15 -47.37 11.31 -8.24
N LEU A 16 -47.96 11.89 -7.20
CA LEU A 16 -47.26 12.30 -5.98
C LEU A 16 -46.63 11.11 -5.24
N LEU A 17 -47.34 9.98 -5.15
CA LEU A 17 -46.81 8.77 -4.52
C LEU A 17 -45.64 8.21 -5.29
N ILE A 18 -45.71 8.15 -6.62
CA ILE A 18 -44.63 7.69 -7.48
C ILE A 18 -43.43 8.65 -7.39
N ALA A 19 -43.66 9.95 -7.42
CA ALA A 19 -42.61 10.96 -7.30
C ALA A 19 -41.86 10.84 -5.96
N LEU A 20 -42.60 10.67 -4.85
CA LEU A 20 -41.99 10.46 -3.52
C LEU A 20 -41.21 9.15 -3.43
N ALA A 21 -41.72 8.07 -4.02
CA ALA A 21 -41.03 6.79 -4.06
C ALA A 21 -39.69 6.89 -4.86
N LEU A 22 -39.73 7.50 -6.05
CA LEU A 22 -38.54 7.71 -6.88
C LEU A 22 -37.54 8.64 -6.19
N MET A 23 -37.98 9.70 -5.54
CA MET A 23 -37.12 10.62 -4.83
C MET A 23 -36.46 9.95 -3.63
N SER A 24 -37.19 9.09 -2.91
CA SER A 24 -36.62 8.32 -1.79
C SER A 24 -35.50 7.37 -2.24
N ILE A 25 -35.68 6.66 -3.35
CA ILE A 25 -34.66 5.78 -3.94
C ILE A 25 -33.46 6.61 -4.37
N ALA A 26 -33.67 7.75 -5.04
CA ALA A 26 -32.59 8.61 -5.50
C ALA A 26 -31.71 9.11 -4.33
N VAL A 27 -32.33 9.55 -3.24
CA VAL A 27 -31.63 10.00 -2.03
C VAL A 27 -30.77 8.88 -1.43
N VAL A 28 -31.32 7.67 -1.29
CA VAL A 28 -30.59 6.52 -0.74
C VAL A 28 -29.38 6.17 -1.59
N VAL A 29 -29.51 6.18 -2.93
CA VAL A 29 -28.42 5.90 -3.86
C VAL A 29 -27.32 6.96 -3.78
N ILE A 30 -27.68 8.24 -3.71
CA ILE A 30 -26.71 9.34 -3.60
C ILE A 30 -25.95 9.24 -2.28
N VAL A 31 -26.63 9.05 -1.15
CA VAL A 31 -25.98 8.94 0.16
C VAL A 31 -25.06 7.71 0.20
N GLY A 32 -25.54 6.56 -0.30
CA GLY A 32 -24.71 5.35 -0.39
C GLY A 32 -23.46 5.54 -1.24
N GLY A 33 -23.58 6.22 -2.38
CA GLY A 33 -22.46 6.56 -3.24
C GLY A 33 -21.42 7.48 -2.57
N LEU A 34 -21.86 8.47 -1.81
CA LEU A 34 -20.97 9.37 -1.07
C LEU A 34 -20.18 8.62 0.01
N VAL A 35 -20.84 7.76 0.79
CA VAL A 35 -20.17 6.95 1.83
C VAL A 35 -19.12 6.03 1.22
N ALA A 36 -19.44 5.35 0.12
CA ALA A 36 -18.48 4.52 -0.60
C ALA A 36 -17.29 5.33 -1.13
N GLY A 37 -17.54 6.52 -1.68
CA GLY A 37 -16.50 7.41 -2.19
C GLY A 37 -15.50 7.85 -1.12
N VAL A 38 -15.97 8.17 0.08
CA VAL A 38 -15.10 8.55 1.21
C VAL A 38 -14.22 7.37 1.64
N ALA A 39 -14.77 6.16 1.72
CA ALA A 39 -14.02 4.96 2.11
C ALA A 39 -12.91 4.63 1.09
N VAL A 40 -13.20 4.70 -0.20
CA VAL A 40 -12.21 4.49 -1.27
C VAL A 40 -11.12 5.54 -1.24
N SER A 41 -11.48 6.81 -1.03
CA SER A 41 -10.51 7.91 -0.92
C SER A 41 -9.53 7.71 0.25
N ASP A 42 -9.99 7.21 1.42
CA ASP A 42 -9.13 6.92 2.56
C ASP A 42 -8.10 5.82 2.23
N VAL A 43 -8.55 4.74 1.57
CA VAL A 43 -7.65 3.64 1.14
C VAL A 43 -6.59 4.16 0.16
N HIS A 44 -6.98 4.93 -0.85
CA HIS A 44 -6.02 5.49 -1.81
C HIS A 44 -4.99 6.40 -1.17
N ARG A 45 -5.41 7.24 -0.22
CA ARG A 45 -4.49 8.09 0.53
C ARG A 45 -3.49 7.26 1.35
N LYS A 46 -3.97 6.20 2.00
CA LYS A 46 -3.09 5.28 2.75
C LYS A 46 -2.11 4.55 1.86
N GLN A 47 -2.53 4.07 0.70
CA GLN A 47 -1.65 3.45 -0.29
C GLN A 47 -0.58 4.42 -0.80
N SER A 48 -0.96 5.66 -1.13
CA SER A 48 -0.02 6.69 -1.55
C SER A 48 1.03 6.99 -0.46
N THR A 49 0.61 7.09 0.80
CA THR A 49 1.53 7.29 1.93
C THR A 49 2.45 6.09 2.14
N ALA A 50 1.92 4.86 2.09
CA ALA A 50 2.73 3.65 2.18
C ALA A 50 3.74 3.54 1.03
N GLY A 51 3.32 3.90 -0.19
CA GLY A 51 4.17 3.92 -1.37
C GLY A 51 5.29 4.95 -1.29
N ALA A 52 5.05 6.14 -0.75
CA ALA A 52 6.09 7.12 -0.48
C ALA A 52 7.06 6.62 0.60
N ALA A 53 6.52 6.13 1.71
CA ALA A 53 7.32 5.65 2.84
C ALA A 53 8.20 4.43 2.49
N VAL A 54 7.71 3.49 1.65
CA VAL A 54 8.53 2.34 1.23
C VAL A 54 9.69 2.77 0.32
N ARG A 55 9.51 3.83 -0.47
CA ARG A 55 10.61 4.41 -1.28
C ARG A 55 11.66 5.09 -0.41
N ASP A 56 11.24 5.89 0.58
CA ASP A 56 12.16 6.47 1.57
C ASP A 56 12.94 5.39 2.31
N TYR A 57 12.28 4.31 2.70
CA TYR A 57 12.93 3.17 3.32
C TYR A 57 13.97 2.54 2.37
N ALA A 58 13.60 2.34 1.10
CA ALA A 58 14.51 1.83 0.08
C ALA A 58 15.76 2.71 -0.10
N GLU A 59 15.60 4.03 -0.10
CA GLU A 59 16.71 4.98 -0.18
C GLU A 59 17.63 4.91 1.05
N ASN A 60 17.06 4.77 2.25
CA ASN A 60 17.84 4.60 3.47
C ASN A 60 18.66 3.29 3.43
N VAL A 61 18.03 2.19 2.97
CA VAL A 61 18.75 0.93 2.74
C VAL A 61 19.89 1.12 1.73
N ALA A 62 19.63 1.79 0.61
CA ALA A 62 20.66 2.02 -0.42
C ALA A 62 21.83 2.85 0.12
N LYS A 63 21.56 3.93 0.89
CA LYS A 63 22.58 4.75 1.55
C LYS A 63 23.38 3.94 2.57
N PHE A 64 22.71 3.13 3.38
CA PHE A 64 23.35 2.25 4.38
C PHE A 64 24.30 1.26 3.73
N VAL A 65 23.84 0.59 2.66
CA VAL A 65 24.65 -0.38 1.89
C VAL A 65 25.82 0.29 1.16
N ALA A 66 25.60 1.48 0.57
CA ALA A 66 26.66 2.24 -0.10
C ALA A 66 27.79 2.67 0.86
N GLY A 67 27.47 2.80 2.14
CA GLY A 67 28.47 3.01 3.19
C GLY A 67 29.17 1.70 3.59
N THR A 68 29.00 1.30 4.84
CA THR A 68 29.63 0.09 5.42
C THR A 68 28.62 -1.01 5.79
N GLY A 69 27.35 -0.82 5.45
CA GLY A 69 26.25 -1.66 5.92
C GLY A 69 26.04 -2.95 5.14
N TYR A 70 26.77 -3.21 4.05
CA TYR A 70 26.67 -4.48 3.36
C TYR A 70 27.34 -5.59 4.16
N THR A 71 26.59 -6.60 4.52
CA THR A 71 27.10 -7.81 5.18
C THR A 71 26.72 -9.00 4.31
N SER A 72 27.70 -9.82 3.90
CA SER A 72 27.42 -11.05 3.16
C SER A 72 26.54 -11.95 4.01
N CYS A 73 25.54 -12.56 3.39
CA CYS A 73 24.58 -13.44 4.05
C CYS A 73 23.77 -12.75 5.18
N ALA A 74 23.49 -11.46 5.02
CA ALA A 74 22.75 -10.71 6.01
C ALA A 74 21.33 -11.24 6.21
N ALA A 75 20.89 -11.42 7.45
CA ALA A 75 19.50 -11.67 7.77
C ALA A 75 18.64 -10.40 7.50
N PRO A 76 17.31 -10.52 7.31
CA PRO A 76 16.45 -9.36 7.12
C PRO A 76 16.56 -8.30 8.23
N SER A 77 16.85 -8.73 9.47
CA SER A 77 17.06 -7.84 10.63
C SER A 77 18.22 -6.85 10.46
N ALA A 78 19.23 -7.17 9.65
CA ALA A 78 20.34 -6.27 9.34
C ALA A 78 19.89 -5.02 8.57
N TYR A 79 18.78 -5.13 7.87
CA TYR A 79 18.15 -4.05 7.09
C TYR A 79 16.84 -3.55 7.72
N SER A 80 16.61 -3.84 9.01
CA SER A 80 15.45 -3.33 9.73
C SER A 80 15.39 -1.80 9.71
N PRO A 81 14.20 -1.18 9.85
CA PRO A 81 14.06 0.27 9.80
C PRO A 81 15.05 1.01 10.72
N GLY A 82 15.16 0.56 11.98
CA GLY A 82 16.11 1.14 12.93
C GLY A 82 17.57 0.97 12.54
N ALA A 83 17.95 -0.16 11.94
CA ALA A 83 19.33 -0.42 11.52
C ALA A 83 19.77 0.52 10.39
N VAL A 84 18.85 0.89 9.49
CA VAL A 84 19.13 1.77 8.34
C VAL A 84 18.75 3.23 8.59
N GLY A 85 18.33 3.58 9.81
CA GLY A 85 17.98 4.96 10.19
C GLY A 85 16.65 5.45 9.59
N PHE A 86 15.73 4.54 9.24
CA PHE A 86 14.41 4.88 8.76
C PHE A 86 13.38 4.87 9.88
N THR A 87 12.48 5.84 9.87
CA THR A 87 11.32 5.90 10.79
C THR A 87 10.03 5.91 9.98
N ALA A 88 9.17 4.92 10.21
CA ALA A 88 7.89 4.86 9.53
C ALA A 88 6.97 6.02 9.97
N PRO A 89 6.14 6.57 9.07
CA PRO A 89 5.13 7.55 9.42
C PRO A 89 4.17 7.04 10.51
N SER A 90 3.57 7.96 11.28
CA SER A 90 2.55 7.60 12.26
C SER A 90 1.40 6.79 11.65
N GLY A 91 1.02 5.70 12.27
CA GLY A 91 -0.01 4.77 11.77
C GLY A 91 0.49 3.77 10.72
N TYR A 92 1.83 3.67 10.52
CA TYR A 92 2.44 2.68 9.61
C TYR A 92 3.52 1.89 10.32
N ALA A 93 3.71 0.65 9.87
CA ALA A 93 4.80 -0.22 10.28
C ALA A 93 5.66 -0.57 9.05
N ALA A 94 6.98 -0.55 9.23
CA ALA A 94 7.93 -0.93 8.19
C ALA A 94 8.68 -2.19 8.60
N THR A 95 8.98 -3.07 7.64
CA THR A 95 9.62 -4.34 7.89
C THR A 95 10.51 -4.75 6.71
N ALA A 96 11.70 -5.25 7.00
CA ALA A 96 12.49 -6.04 6.06
C ALA A 96 11.94 -7.48 6.10
N VAL A 97 11.30 -7.90 5.00
CA VAL A 97 10.51 -9.14 4.95
C VAL A 97 11.39 -10.37 4.69
N ALA A 98 12.26 -10.27 3.69
CA ALA A 98 13.08 -11.38 3.25
C ALA A 98 14.36 -10.89 2.57
N VAL A 99 15.41 -11.71 2.66
CA VAL A 99 16.65 -11.54 1.88
C VAL A 99 16.91 -12.82 1.09
N ARG A 100 17.27 -12.68 -0.17
CA ARG A 100 17.77 -13.77 -1.03
C ARG A 100 19.17 -13.42 -1.48
N TYR A 101 20.00 -14.42 -1.65
CA TYR A 101 21.42 -14.28 -2.01
C TYR A 101 21.65 -14.80 -3.42
N TRP A 102 22.48 -14.10 -4.17
CA TRP A 102 22.91 -14.57 -5.47
C TRP A 102 24.08 -15.52 -5.33
N SER A 103 23.92 -16.75 -5.78
CA SER A 103 24.94 -17.80 -5.74
C SER A 103 25.96 -17.76 -6.90
N GLY A 104 25.75 -16.86 -7.86
CA GLY A 104 26.43 -16.86 -9.16
C GLY A 104 25.57 -17.44 -10.29
N THR A 105 24.55 -18.24 -9.96
CA THR A 105 23.67 -18.90 -10.93
C THR A 105 22.18 -18.73 -10.60
N ALA A 106 21.83 -18.63 -9.31
CA ALA A 106 20.44 -18.55 -8.87
C ALA A 106 20.29 -17.72 -7.58
N TRP A 107 19.08 -17.20 -7.35
CA TRP A 107 18.68 -16.62 -6.07
C TRP A 107 18.30 -17.71 -5.08
N THR A 108 18.91 -17.69 -3.90
CA THR A 108 18.69 -18.69 -2.84
C THR A 108 18.33 -18.04 -1.51
N THR A 109 17.60 -18.74 -0.67
CA THR A 109 17.30 -18.35 0.72
C THR A 109 18.15 -19.10 1.75
N GLY A 110 18.92 -20.11 1.33
CA GLY A 110 19.84 -20.93 2.15
C GLY A 110 20.23 -22.22 1.42
N PRO A 111 21.37 -22.88 1.77
CA PRO A 111 22.46 -22.34 2.57
C PRO A 111 23.07 -21.12 1.90
N CYS A 112 23.59 -20.17 2.69
CA CYS A 112 24.01 -18.91 2.13
C CYS A 112 25.26 -19.04 1.27
N THR A 113 25.13 -18.70 -0.02
CA THR A 113 26.22 -18.41 -0.94
C THR A 113 25.94 -17.02 -1.50
N ASP A 114 26.72 -16.03 -1.08
CA ASP A 114 26.54 -14.63 -1.47
C ASP A 114 27.79 -14.15 -2.20
N VAL A 115 27.69 -13.98 -3.50
CA VAL A 115 28.79 -13.46 -4.35
C VAL A 115 28.78 -11.93 -4.47
N GLY A 116 28.15 -11.24 -3.53
CA GLY A 116 28.10 -9.76 -3.48
C GLY A 116 26.82 -9.17 -4.03
N LEU A 117 25.76 -9.97 -4.20
CA LEU A 117 24.42 -9.51 -4.59
C LEU A 117 23.36 -10.10 -3.67
N GLN A 118 22.49 -9.25 -3.16
CA GLN A 118 21.35 -9.64 -2.34
C GLN A 118 20.06 -9.02 -2.91
N GLU A 119 18.99 -9.78 -2.86
CA GLU A 119 17.63 -9.31 -3.14
C GLU A 119 16.91 -9.14 -1.82
N LEU A 120 16.61 -7.90 -1.46
CA LEU A 120 15.91 -7.55 -0.23
C LEU A 120 14.46 -7.17 -0.56
N THR A 121 13.52 -7.80 0.11
CA THR A 121 12.10 -7.40 0.08
C THR A 121 11.79 -6.60 1.33
N ILE A 122 11.34 -5.36 1.16
CA ILE A 122 10.85 -4.48 2.23
C ILE A 122 9.37 -4.19 2.06
N GLN A 123 8.70 -3.89 3.16
CA GLN A 123 7.29 -3.58 3.18
C GLN A 123 7.02 -2.42 4.14
N VAL A 124 6.07 -1.54 3.76
CA VAL A 124 5.43 -0.60 4.68
C VAL A 124 3.92 -0.84 4.60
N ALA A 125 3.29 -1.02 5.76
CA ALA A 125 1.87 -1.29 5.85
C ALA A 125 1.20 -0.37 6.88
N SER A 126 -0.04 0.03 6.63
CA SER A 126 -0.84 0.74 7.63
C SER A 126 -1.20 -0.20 8.78
N THR A 127 -1.26 0.32 10.00
CA THR A 127 -1.56 -0.47 11.22
C THR A 127 -2.96 -1.06 11.21
N ASP A 128 -3.89 -0.47 10.45
CA ASP A 128 -5.25 -0.98 10.24
C ASP A 128 -5.35 -1.97 9.07
N THR A 129 -4.22 -2.39 8.49
CA THR A 129 -4.10 -3.39 7.41
C THR A 129 -4.79 -3.05 6.08
N ARG A 130 -5.27 -1.80 5.91
CA ARG A 130 -5.98 -1.36 4.70
C ARG A 130 -5.08 -1.01 3.52
N ALA A 131 -3.79 -0.76 3.80
CA ALA A 131 -2.80 -0.47 2.78
C ALA A 131 -1.48 -1.14 3.13
N ALA A 132 -0.84 -1.77 2.15
CA ALA A 132 0.49 -2.34 2.27
C ALA A 132 1.20 -2.22 0.92
N GLU A 133 2.41 -1.69 0.94
CA GLU A 133 3.25 -1.57 -0.25
C GLU A 133 4.56 -2.32 -0.03
N ARG A 134 5.02 -2.99 -1.08
CA ARG A 134 6.26 -3.76 -1.08
C ARG A 134 7.17 -3.30 -2.20
N VAL A 135 8.47 -3.30 -1.91
CA VAL A 135 9.50 -3.05 -2.91
C VAL A 135 10.57 -4.13 -2.78
N VAL A 136 11.06 -4.59 -3.90
CA VAL A 136 12.20 -5.51 -4.00
C VAL A 136 13.41 -4.70 -4.47
N LEU A 137 14.49 -4.77 -3.72
CA LEU A 137 15.75 -4.08 -3.98
C LEU A 137 16.83 -5.10 -4.30
N VAL A 138 17.64 -4.82 -5.31
CA VAL A 138 18.89 -5.56 -5.53
C VAL A 138 20.04 -4.75 -4.93
N LEU A 139 20.62 -5.28 -3.88
CA LEU A 139 21.75 -4.71 -3.16
C LEU A 139 23.04 -5.29 -3.70
N ARG A 140 24.00 -4.43 -4.01
CA ARG A 140 25.33 -4.83 -4.47
C ARG A 140 26.37 -4.46 -3.42
N LYS A 141 27.29 -5.36 -3.15
CA LYS A 141 28.45 -5.08 -2.31
C LYS A 141 29.26 -3.93 -2.92
N PRO A 142 29.52 -2.83 -2.17
CA PRO A 142 30.29 -1.71 -2.68
C PRO A 142 31.75 -2.13 -2.98
N CYS A 143 32.31 -1.55 -4.05
CA CYS A 143 33.75 -1.69 -4.36
C CYS A 143 34.58 -1.03 -3.25
N GLY A 144 35.61 -1.72 -2.75
CA GLY A 144 36.46 -1.22 -1.68
C GLY A 144 36.22 -1.84 -0.30
N GLN A 145 35.12 -2.59 -0.10
CA GLN A 145 34.94 -3.39 1.12
C GLN A 145 35.53 -4.79 1.03
N GLY A 146 36.82 -4.87 0.62
CA GLY A 146 37.53 -6.14 0.50
C GLY A 146 37.10 -7.01 -0.70
N SER A 147 36.52 -6.39 -1.73
CA SER A 147 36.20 -7.06 -2.99
C SER A 147 36.95 -6.42 -4.15
N THR A 148 37.55 -7.25 -4.98
CA THR A 148 37.91 -6.85 -6.35
C THR A 148 36.67 -6.64 -7.14
N CYS A 149 36.45 -5.46 -7.68
CA CYS A 149 35.35 -5.14 -8.61
C CYS A 149 35.64 -5.65 -10.02
#